data_1034183cdfb596dfda30e5c7436422d1
#
_entry.id   1034183cdfb596dfda30e5c7436422d1
#
_cell.length_a   1.000
_cell.length_b   1.000
_cell.length_c   1.000
_cell.angle_alpha   90.00
_cell.angle_beta   90.00
_cell.angle_gamma   90.00
#
_symmetry.space_group_name_H-M   'P 1'
#
loop_
_entity.id
_entity.type
_entity.pdbx_description
1 polymer ?
#
loop_
_entity_poly.entity_id
_entity_poly.type
_entity_poly.pdbx_seq_one_letter_code
_entity_poly.pdbx_strand_id
1 'polypeptide(L)'
;MGFARVFAMILSLGYACAFIVPRGNQRIMPSSFGRQQQHSERFLKTGLPRRGGGRAGAAPSMNSKDDPPMLIGHGFDIHRLVEGKELVIGGVKIPYELGADAHSDGDVIYHSVVDAILGALGLPDIGQLFPDNDPDWSGADSSIFMEEAYRRMDNRGFRVGNVDVTLILQKPKVMDIKPLMRANIVRLLHTSSGRVNVKARTHEKVDAVGEGRAMACHVVVLLEKNP
;
A
#
# COMPACT_ATOMS: atom_id res chain seq x y z
N MET A 1 -53.68 21.39 28.25
CA MET A 1 -52.73 21.87 29.24
C MET A 1 -51.38 21.89 28.58
N GLY A 2 -50.81 23.06 28.40
CA GLY A 2 -49.73 23.36 27.50
C GLY A 2 -48.35 23.01 28.02
N PHE A 3 -47.44 22.81 27.09
CA PHE A 3 -46.02 23.02 27.30
C PHE A 3 -45.42 23.85 26.18
N ALA A 4 -44.84 24.96 26.63
CA ALA A 4 -44.34 26.03 25.82
C ALA A 4 -43.01 25.68 25.14
N ARG A 5 -42.85 26.21 23.93
CA ARG A 5 -41.61 26.29 23.13
C ARG A 5 -40.66 27.29 23.79
N VAL A 6 -39.39 26.90 23.96
CA VAL A 6 -38.31 27.86 24.15
C VAL A 6 -37.30 27.65 23.02
N PHE A 7 -37.26 28.63 22.11
CA PHE A 7 -36.19 28.86 21.13
C PHE A 7 -35.09 29.66 21.86
N ALA A 8 -33.87 29.16 21.85
CA ALA A 8 -32.69 29.94 22.19
C ALA A 8 -31.74 30.01 21.01
N MET A 9 -31.66 31.18 20.45
CA MET A 9 -30.74 31.70 19.46
C MET A 9 -29.39 31.97 20.13
N ILE A 10 -28.30 31.34 19.69
CA ILE A 10 -26.95 31.71 20.09
C ILE A 10 -26.18 32.22 18.90
N LEU A 11 -25.83 33.52 19.03
CA LEU A 11 -25.03 34.31 18.09
C LEU A 11 -23.56 33.83 18.05
N SER A 12 -23.03 33.90 16.87
CA SER A 12 -21.61 33.78 16.50
C SER A 12 -20.74 34.86 17.18
N LEU A 13 -19.65 34.45 17.78
CA LEU A 13 -18.52 35.35 18.08
C LEU A 13 -17.24 34.59 17.68
N GLY A 14 -16.66 35.04 16.55
CA GLY A 14 -15.35 34.60 16.09
C GLY A 14 -14.24 35.16 17.02
N TYR A 15 -13.39 34.30 17.47
CA TYR A 15 -12.08 34.69 18.03
C TYR A 15 -10.98 34.15 17.09
N ALA A 16 -10.39 35.08 16.34
CA ALA A 16 -9.13 34.87 15.67
C ALA A 16 -7.99 34.95 16.70
N CYS A 17 -7.40 33.81 17.03
CA CYS A 17 -6.12 33.77 17.72
C CYS A 17 -4.99 33.79 16.72
N ALA A 18 -4.32 34.94 16.55
CA ALA A 18 -3.08 35.06 15.84
C ALA A 18 -1.93 34.57 16.74
N PHE A 19 -1.34 33.42 16.39
CA PHE A 19 -0.07 33.00 16.99
C PHE A 19 1.09 33.66 16.25
N ILE A 20 1.81 34.54 16.93
CA ILE A 20 3.08 35.10 16.50
C ILE A 20 4.15 34.04 16.76
N VAL A 21 4.74 33.47 15.68
CA VAL A 21 5.88 32.57 15.77
C VAL A 21 7.18 33.39 15.60
N PRO A 22 8.14 33.29 16.52
CA PRO A 22 9.43 33.99 16.36
C PRO A 22 10.25 33.34 15.23
N ARG A 23 10.80 34.16 14.32
CA ARG A 23 11.74 33.73 13.29
C ARG A 23 13.06 33.29 13.91
N GLY A 24 13.22 31.99 14.13
CA GLY A 24 14.50 31.35 14.38
C GLY A 24 15.09 30.83 13.08
N ASN A 25 16.37 31.11 12.86
CA ASN A 25 17.18 30.76 11.70
C ASN A 25 17.31 29.21 11.62
N GLN A 26 16.43 28.51 10.90
CA GLN A 26 16.56 27.08 10.63
C GLN A 26 17.27 26.86 9.31
N ARG A 27 18.47 26.27 9.39
CA ARG A 27 19.13 25.66 8.22
C ARG A 27 18.22 24.59 7.66
N ILE A 28 17.73 24.81 6.45
CA ILE A 28 16.91 23.83 5.70
C ILE A 28 17.84 22.68 5.33
N MET A 29 17.70 21.55 6.04
CA MET A 29 18.23 20.26 5.56
C MET A 29 17.40 19.85 4.35
N PRO A 30 18.01 19.36 3.25
CA PRO A 30 17.24 18.87 2.10
C PRO A 30 16.41 17.67 2.53
N SER A 31 15.09 17.81 2.47
CA SER A 31 14.14 16.77 2.80
C SER A 31 14.31 15.55 1.88
N SER A 32 14.22 14.35 2.45
CA SER A 32 14.17 13.07 1.74
C SER A 32 13.03 13.00 0.69
N PHE A 33 12.06 13.87 0.79
CA PHE A 33 10.93 14.02 -0.12
C PHE A 33 11.34 14.36 -1.57
N GLY A 34 12.41 15.13 -1.78
CA GLY A 34 12.86 15.48 -3.13
C GLY A 34 13.50 14.32 -3.91
N ARG A 35 14.07 13.34 -3.22
CA ARG A 35 14.64 12.14 -3.85
C ARG A 35 13.55 11.17 -4.34
N GLN A 36 12.48 11.00 -3.57
CA GLN A 36 11.36 10.12 -3.93
C GLN A 36 10.61 10.61 -5.18
N GLN A 37 10.39 11.93 -5.30
CA GLN A 37 9.75 12.48 -6.50
C GLN A 37 10.59 12.29 -7.77
N GLN A 38 11.93 12.40 -7.68
CA GLN A 38 12.82 12.17 -8.83
C GLN A 38 12.84 10.71 -9.27
N HIS A 39 12.71 9.74 -8.36
CA HIS A 39 12.61 8.31 -8.70
C HIS A 39 11.29 7.99 -9.39
N SER A 40 10.17 8.48 -8.87
CA SER A 40 8.85 8.32 -9.48
C SER A 40 8.80 8.89 -10.90
N GLU A 41 9.33 10.11 -11.11
CA GLU A 41 9.37 10.72 -12.44
C GLU A 41 10.32 10.01 -13.42
N ARG A 42 11.42 9.47 -12.94
CA ARG A 42 12.36 8.71 -13.78
C ARG A 42 11.77 7.39 -14.21
N PHE A 43 11.05 6.71 -13.31
CA PHE A 43 10.37 5.45 -13.58
C PHE A 43 9.23 5.62 -14.62
N LEU A 44 8.46 6.71 -14.50
CA LEU A 44 7.39 7.05 -15.45
C LEU A 44 7.91 7.41 -16.84
N LYS A 45 9.13 7.97 -16.95
CA LYS A 45 9.71 8.45 -18.23
C LYS A 45 10.54 7.40 -18.98
N THR A 46 11.13 6.42 -18.31
CA THR A 46 12.14 5.56 -18.95
C THR A 46 11.75 4.08 -19.03
N GLY A 47 10.71 3.63 -18.34
CA GLY A 47 10.51 2.19 -18.12
C GLY A 47 11.72 1.58 -17.37
N LEU A 48 11.63 0.33 -16.98
CA LEU A 48 12.75 -0.40 -16.37
C LEU A 48 14.04 -0.24 -17.20
N PRO A 49 15.20 0.07 -16.56
CA PRO A 49 16.47 0.12 -17.26
C PRO A 49 16.72 -1.23 -17.95
N ARG A 50 16.92 -1.19 -19.27
CA ARG A 50 17.29 -2.37 -20.05
C ARG A 50 18.69 -2.79 -19.62
N ARG A 51 18.82 -3.69 -18.67
CA ARG A 51 20.08 -4.38 -18.40
C ARG A 51 20.39 -5.32 -19.55
N GLY A 52 21.64 -5.24 -20.01
CA GLY A 52 22.14 -5.94 -21.17
C GLY A 52 22.05 -7.47 -21.09
N GLY A 53 21.72 -8.08 -22.22
CA GLY A 53 22.33 -9.29 -22.74
C GLY A 53 21.98 -10.62 -22.08
N GLY A 54 20.78 -10.82 -21.55
CA GLY A 54 20.22 -12.16 -21.43
C GLY A 54 18.98 -12.24 -22.31
N ARG A 55 18.87 -13.21 -23.20
CA ARG A 55 17.60 -13.54 -23.86
C ARG A 55 16.61 -13.99 -22.78
N ALA A 56 16.02 -13.05 -22.07
CA ALA A 56 14.77 -13.30 -21.37
C ALA A 56 13.79 -13.68 -22.48
N GLY A 57 13.31 -14.92 -22.46
CA GLY A 57 12.24 -15.34 -23.34
C GLY A 57 11.15 -14.32 -23.26
N ALA A 58 10.75 -13.74 -24.39
CA ALA A 58 9.62 -12.82 -24.44
C ALA A 58 8.47 -13.53 -23.74
N ALA A 59 7.94 -12.91 -22.68
CA ALA A 59 6.70 -13.39 -22.07
C ALA A 59 5.70 -13.55 -23.23
N PRO A 60 4.98 -14.68 -23.32
CA PRO A 60 4.06 -14.90 -24.42
C PRO A 60 3.17 -13.68 -24.51
N SER A 61 3.09 -13.08 -25.69
CA SER A 61 2.12 -12.05 -26.03
C SER A 61 0.76 -12.70 -25.85
N MET A 62 0.19 -12.60 -24.64
CA MET A 62 -1.18 -13.04 -24.42
C MET A 62 -2.06 -12.14 -25.27
N ASN A 63 -2.66 -12.74 -26.29
CA ASN A 63 -3.55 -12.07 -27.19
C ASN A 63 -4.78 -11.68 -26.39
N SER A 64 -5.06 -10.39 -26.24
CA SER A 64 -6.16 -9.87 -25.39
C SER A 64 -7.55 -10.46 -25.71
N LYS A 65 -7.68 -11.14 -26.86
CA LYS A 65 -8.91 -11.84 -27.25
C LYS A 65 -9.10 -13.20 -26.57
N ASP A 66 -8.02 -13.84 -26.13
CA ASP A 66 -8.03 -15.17 -25.50
C ASP A 66 -8.01 -15.11 -23.97
N ASP A 67 -7.77 -13.93 -23.38
CA ASP A 67 -7.80 -13.75 -21.93
C ASP A 67 -9.22 -13.97 -21.39
N PRO A 68 -9.38 -14.72 -20.30
CA PRO A 68 -10.69 -14.90 -19.64
C PRO A 68 -11.24 -13.56 -19.16
N PRO A 69 -12.58 -13.43 -19.03
CA PRO A 69 -13.19 -12.16 -18.61
C PRO A 69 -12.83 -11.75 -17.17
N MET A 70 -12.39 -12.71 -16.36
CA MET A 70 -11.99 -12.51 -14.97
C MET A 70 -10.73 -13.32 -14.66
N LEU A 71 -9.88 -12.74 -13.82
CA LEU A 71 -8.66 -13.38 -13.31
C LEU A 71 -8.66 -13.32 -11.78
N ILE A 72 -8.17 -14.38 -11.15
CA ILE A 72 -8.01 -14.43 -9.69
C ILE A 72 -6.52 -14.52 -9.38
N GLY A 73 -6.05 -13.73 -8.43
CA GLY A 73 -4.72 -13.81 -7.89
C GLY A 73 -4.72 -13.89 -6.36
N HIS A 74 -3.70 -14.54 -5.84
CA HIS A 74 -3.43 -14.62 -4.41
C HIS A 74 -2.01 -14.09 -4.15
N GLY A 75 -1.87 -13.21 -3.16
CA GLY A 75 -0.59 -12.72 -2.66
C GLY A 75 -0.43 -13.08 -1.19
N PHE A 76 0.80 -13.35 -0.81
CA PHE A 76 1.19 -13.60 0.57
C PHE A 76 2.54 -12.95 0.83
N ASP A 77 2.65 -12.29 1.98
CA ASP A 77 3.92 -11.75 2.45
C ASP A 77 4.04 -11.85 3.97
N ILE A 78 5.26 -11.92 4.46
CA ILE A 78 5.60 -11.99 5.89
C ILE A 78 6.88 -11.22 6.17
N HIS A 79 6.83 -10.33 7.17
CA HIS A 79 8.01 -9.61 7.65
C HIS A 79 8.27 -9.87 9.12
N ARG A 80 9.55 -10.01 9.45
CA ARG A 80 10.01 -9.98 10.84
C ARG A 80 9.79 -8.59 11.42
N LEU A 81 9.43 -8.52 12.71
CA LEU A 81 9.34 -7.28 13.46
C LEU A 81 10.57 -7.11 14.33
N VAL A 82 11.21 -5.94 14.26
CA VAL A 82 12.43 -5.60 15.00
C VAL A 82 12.35 -4.20 15.58
N GLU A 83 13.11 -3.93 16.65
CA GLU A 83 13.21 -2.60 17.26
C GLU A 83 13.91 -1.60 16.34
N GLY A 84 13.57 -0.32 16.50
CA GLY A 84 14.23 0.79 15.81
C GLY A 84 13.83 0.98 14.33
N LYS A 85 12.83 0.24 13.86
CA LYS A 85 12.22 0.43 12.54
C LYS A 85 10.82 1.04 12.65
N GLU A 86 10.42 1.79 11.64
CA GLU A 86 9.03 2.27 11.54
C GLU A 86 8.10 1.11 11.17
N LEU A 87 6.89 1.11 11.72
CA LEU A 87 5.83 0.19 11.33
C LEU A 87 4.91 0.88 10.32
N VAL A 88 4.96 0.42 9.07
CA VAL A 88 4.08 0.88 7.99
C VAL A 88 3.19 -0.28 7.54
N ILE A 89 1.87 -0.08 7.53
CA ILE A 89 0.90 -1.10 7.10
C ILE A 89 -0.23 -0.44 6.31
N GLY A 90 -0.43 -0.84 5.06
CA GLY A 90 -1.43 -0.25 4.16
C GLY A 90 -1.20 1.23 3.91
N GLY A 91 0.06 1.67 3.84
CA GLY A 91 0.47 3.05 3.68
C GLY A 91 0.21 3.93 4.91
N VAL A 92 -0.01 3.34 6.09
CA VAL A 92 -0.23 4.05 7.34
C VAL A 92 0.94 3.81 8.28
N LYS A 93 1.61 4.89 8.69
CA LYS A 93 2.64 4.84 9.74
C LYS A 93 1.96 4.67 11.09
N ILE A 94 2.31 3.62 11.81
CA ILE A 94 1.70 3.24 13.08
C ILE A 94 2.71 3.46 14.19
N PRO A 95 2.40 4.28 15.23
CA PRO A 95 3.27 4.40 16.40
C PRO A 95 3.35 3.06 17.14
N TYR A 96 4.47 2.39 17.02
CA TYR A 96 4.74 1.11 17.67
C TYR A 96 6.25 0.92 17.89
N GLU A 97 6.63 0.14 18.88
CA GLU A 97 8.03 -0.09 19.26
C GLU A 97 8.81 -0.96 18.27
N LEU A 98 8.11 -1.77 17.47
CA LEU A 98 8.69 -2.64 16.46
C LEU A 98 8.21 -2.23 15.06
N GLY A 99 9.08 -2.36 14.07
CA GLY A 99 8.76 -2.19 12.66
C GLY A 99 9.29 -3.33 11.80
N ALA A 100 8.95 -3.33 10.53
CA ALA A 100 9.34 -4.38 9.60
C ALA A 100 10.85 -4.39 9.32
N ASP A 101 11.48 -5.56 9.43
CA ASP A 101 12.82 -5.80 8.93
C ASP A 101 12.73 -6.15 7.45
N ALA A 102 12.77 -5.13 6.62
CA ALA A 102 12.61 -5.24 5.18
C ALA A 102 13.57 -4.30 4.45
N HIS A 103 13.74 -4.52 3.15
CA HIS A 103 14.57 -3.68 2.28
C HIS A 103 13.88 -2.35 1.91
N SER A 104 12.54 -2.40 1.70
CA SER A 104 11.66 -1.24 1.51
C SER A 104 11.13 -0.72 2.86
N ASP A 105 10.01 -0.03 2.87
CA ASP A 105 9.28 0.35 4.09
C ASP A 105 8.61 -0.83 4.80
N GLY A 106 8.61 -2.02 4.18
CA GLY A 106 8.10 -3.27 4.74
C GLY A 106 6.58 -3.33 4.85
N ASP A 107 5.84 -2.64 4.00
CA ASP A 107 4.38 -2.69 3.99
C ASP A 107 3.86 -4.04 3.47
N VAL A 108 3.59 -4.95 4.41
CA VAL A 108 3.15 -6.32 4.13
C VAL A 108 1.82 -6.38 3.35
N ILE A 109 0.94 -5.38 3.50
CA ILE A 109 -0.32 -5.31 2.74
C ILE A 109 -0.03 -4.97 1.28
N TYR A 110 0.77 -3.93 1.04
CA TYR A 110 1.07 -3.49 -0.32
C TYR A 110 1.82 -4.57 -1.10
N HIS A 111 2.80 -5.22 -0.49
CA HIS A 111 3.52 -6.33 -1.13
C HIS A 111 2.59 -7.48 -1.50
N SER A 112 1.69 -7.88 -0.59
CA SER A 112 0.71 -8.94 -0.87
C SER A 112 -0.30 -8.55 -1.96
N VAL A 113 -0.72 -7.28 -2.02
CA VAL A 113 -1.63 -6.80 -3.07
C VAL A 113 -0.92 -6.80 -4.44
N VAL A 114 0.33 -6.34 -4.48
CA VAL A 114 1.16 -6.35 -5.69
C VAL A 114 1.29 -7.78 -6.23
N ASP A 115 1.69 -8.73 -5.38
CA ASP A 115 1.83 -10.13 -5.77
C ASP A 115 0.51 -10.76 -6.21
N ALA A 116 -0.60 -10.42 -5.56
CA ALA A 116 -1.92 -10.89 -5.99
C ALA A 116 -2.26 -10.41 -7.41
N ILE A 117 -2.00 -9.14 -7.73
CA ILE A 117 -2.25 -8.57 -9.06
C ILE A 117 -1.32 -9.20 -10.09
N LEU A 118 -0.01 -9.26 -9.80
CA LEU A 118 0.98 -9.84 -10.70
C LEU A 118 0.69 -11.32 -10.97
N GLY A 119 0.35 -12.08 -9.94
CA GLY A 119 -0.03 -13.49 -10.06
C GLY A 119 -1.29 -13.69 -10.90
N ALA A 120 -2.33 -12.86 -10.71
CA ALA A 120 -3.53 -12.88 -11.55
C ALA A 120 -3.21 -12.65 -13.04
N LEU A 121 -2.25 -11.78 -13.32
CA LEU A 121 -1.79 -11.46 -14.67
C LEU A 121 -0.76 -12.46 -15.22
N GLY A 122 -0.33 -13.47 -14.46
CA GLY A 122 0.73 -14.40 -14.88
C GLY A 122 2.08 -13.71 -15.09
N LEU A 123 2.35 -12.65 -14.34
CA LEU A 123 3.60 -11.89 -14.36
C LEU A 123 4.57 -12.39 -13.28
N PRO A 124 5.88 -12.06 -13.39
CA PRO A 124 6.85 -12.29 -12.32
C PRO A 124 6.42 -11.63 -11.01
N ASP A 125 6.80 -12.23 -9.88
CA ASP A 125 6.52 -11.73 -8.54
C ASP A 125 7.25 -10.40 -8.21
N ILE A 126 6.89 -9.81 -7.08
CA ILE A 126 7.44 -8.53 -6.62
C ILE A 126 8.97 -8.60 -6.47
N GLY A 127 9.54 -9.69 -5.95
CA GLY A 127 10.98 -9.85 -5.76
C GLY A 127 11.75 -9.94 -7.06
N GLN A 128 11.13 -10.44 -8.13
CA GLN A 128 11.74 -10.45 -9.47
C GLN A 128 11.66 -9.09 -10.17
N LEU A 129 10.60 -8.32 -9.91
CA LEU A 129 10.43 -6.99 -10.50
C LEU A 129 11.20 -5.89 -9.75
N PHE A 130 11.33 -6.03 -8.45
CA PHE A 130 11.96 -5.08 -7.53
C PHE A 130 12.92 -5.83 -6.60
N PRO A 131 14.06 -6.32 -7.12
CA PRO A 131 14.98 -7.13 -6.34
C PRO A 131 15.50 -6.37 -5.11
N ASP A 132 15.51 -7.03 -3.97
CA ASP A 132 15.98 -6.48 -2.70
C ASP A 132 17.48 -6.20 -2.65
N ASN A 133 18.27 -6.77 -3.57
CA ASN A 133 19.67 -6.45 -3.77
C ASN A 133 19.91 -5.22 -4.68
N ASP A 134 18.88 -4.58 -5.20
CA ASP A 134 18.98 -3.36 -5.99
C ASP A 134 18.89 -2.13 -5.06
N PRO A 135 19.96 -1.32 -4.96
CA PRO A 135 19.99 -0.16 -4.07
C PRO A 135 18.95 0.91 -4.40
N ASP A 136 18.38 0.89 -5.61
CA ASP A 136 17.34 1.84 -6.00
C ASP A 136 16.04 1.64 -5.19
N TRP A 137 15.82 0.45 -4.62
CA TRP A 137 14.64 0.13 -3.82
C TRP A 137 14.88 0.17 -2.31
N SER A 138 16.11 0.48 -1.88
CA SER A 138 16.44 0.56 -0.45
C SER A 138 15.68 1.69 0.25
N GLY A 139 14.81 1.33 1.21
CA GLY A 139 13.94 2.27 1.91
C GLY A 139 12.83 2.87 1.04
N ALA A 140 12.52 2.25 -0.10
CA ALA A 140 11.46 2.72 -1.00
C ALA A 140 10.09 2.64 -0.32
N ASP A 141 9.25 3.63 -0.60
CA ASP A 141 7.82 3.61 -0.26
C ASP A 141 7.12 2.57 -1.15
N SER A 142 6.50 1.58 -0.55
CA SER A 142 5.84 0.47 -1.26
C SER A 142 4.63 0.91 -2.10
N SER A 143 4.17 2.15 -1.99
CA SER A 143 3.17 2.70 -2.90
C SER A 143 3.65 2.72 -4.36
N ILE A 144 4.96 2.84 -4.61
CA ILE A 144 5.56 2.78 -5.94
C ILE A 144 5.30 1.41 -6.59
N PHE A 145 5.39 0.34 -5.82
CA PHE A 145 5.13 -1.02 -6.30
C PHE A 145 3.64 -1.21 -6.62
N MET A 146 2.77 -0.62 -5.80
CA MET A 146 1.32 -0.61 -6.03
C MET A 146 0.95 0.12 -7.34
N GLU A 147 1.55 1.30 -7.59
CA GLU A 147 1.35 2.07 -8.81
C GLU A 147 1.82 1.30 -10.05
N GLU A 148 2.95 0.59 -9.96
CA GLU A 148 3.44 -0.23 -11.07
C GLU A 148 2.54 -1.45 -11.30
N ALA A 149 2.06 -2.12 -10.26
CA ALA A 149 1.11 -3.22 -10.40
C ALA A 149 -0.20 -2.75 -11.06
N TYR A 150 -0.72 -1.59 -10.63
CA TYR A 150 -1.87 -0.94 -11.27
C TYR A 150 -1.61 -0.67 -12.75
N ARG A 151 -0.48 -0.05 -13.10
CA ARG A 151 -0.11 0.27 -14.49
C ARG A 151 -0.04 -0.98 -15.37
N ARG A 152 0.50 -2.10 -14.85
CA ARG A 152 0.56 -3.38 -15.58
C ARG A 152 -0.82 -3.98 -15.79
N MET A 153 -1.68 -3.90 -14.79
CA MET A 153 -3.07 -4.35 -14.84
C MET A 153 -3.86 -3.55 -15.89
N ASP A 154 -3.79 -2.23 -15.84
CA ASP A 154 -4.50 -1.32 -16.74
C ASP A 154 -4.02 -1.49 -18.20
N ASN A 155 -2.71 -1.58 -18.43
CA ASN A 155 -2.13 -1.83 -19.75
C ASN A 155 -2.57 -3.18 -20.37
N ARG A 156 -3.00 -4.15 -19.56
CA ARG A 156 -3.57 -5.41 -20.04
C ARG A 156 -5.09 -5.36 -20.18
N GLY A 157 -5.71 -4.22 -19.98
CA GLY A 157 -7.15 -4.02 -20.12
C GLY A 157 -7.96 -4.64 -18.98
N PHE A 158 -7.36 -4.75 -17.78
CA PHE A 158 -8.04 -5.22 -16.58
C PHE A 158 -8.16 -4.10 -15.54
N ARG A 159 -9.14 -4.26 -14.68
CA ARG A 159 -9.37 -3.43 -13.49
C ARG A 159 -9.68 -4.30 -12.29
N VAL A 160 -9.61 -3.69 -11.12
CA VAL A 160 -9.98 -4.37 -9.87
C VAL A 160 -11.48 -4.66 -9.85
N GLY A 161 -11.86 -5.92 -9.79
CA GLY A 161 -13.21 -6.39 -9.47
C GLY A 161 -13.44 -6.43 -7.96
N ASN A 162 -12.48 -7.05 -7.22
CA ASN A 162 -12.51 -7.12 -5.75
C ASN A 162 -11.09 -7.31 -5.20
N VAL A 163 -10.83 -6.76 -4.01
CA VAL A 163 -9.62 -7.01 -3.20
C VAL A 163 -10.07 -7.35 -1.79
N ASP A 164 -9.67 -8.51 -1.29
CA ASP A 164 -9.92 -8.94 0.08
C ASP A 164 -8.60 -9.21 0.80
N VAL A 165 -8.27 -8.33 1.75
CA VAL A 165 -7.04 -8.35 2.55
C VAL A 165 -7.31 -9.04 3.88
N THR A 166 -6.42 -9.93 4.29
CA THR A 166 -6.36 -10.52 5.63
C THR A 166 -5.00 -10.26 6.24
N LEU A 167 -4.89 -9.20 7.02
CA LEU A 167 -3.72 -8.89 7.83
C LEU A 167 -3.69 -9.79 9.06
N ILE A 168 -2.53 -10.37 9.37
CA ILE A 168 -2.30 -11.20 10.56
C ILE A 168 -1.23 -10.50 11.39
N LEU A 169 -1.62 -10.00 12.57
CA LEU A 169 -0.77 -9.17 13.41
C LEU A 169 -1.23 -9.29 14.87
N GLN A 170 -0.31 -9.66 15.76
CA GLN A 170 -0.63 -9.81 17.18
C GLN A 170 -0.82 -8.46 17.88
N LYS A 171 0.04 -7.50 17.58
CA LYS A 171 0.03 -6.11 18.06
C LYS A 171 0.70 -5.21 17.01
N PRO A 172 0.36 -3.90 16.98
CA PRO A 172 -0.72 -3.22 17.71
C PRO A 172 -2.11 -3.55 17.19
N LYS A 173 -3.18 -3.12 17.89
CA LYS A 173 -4.55 -3.19 17.38
C LYS A 173 -4.74 -2.16 16.27
N VAL A 174 -5.25 -2.61 15.12
CA VAL A 174 -5.39 -1.78 13.90
C VAL A 174 -6.82 -1.43 13.53
N MET A 175 -7.80 -1.75 14.40
CA MET A 175 -9.23 -1.58 14.10
C MET A 175 -9.57 -0.18 13.60
N ASP A 176 -9.09 0.85 14.31
CA ASP A 176 -9.43 2.25 14.05
C ASP A 176 -8.75 2.82 12.80
N ILE A 177 -7.66 2.19 12.34
CA ILE A 177 -6.88 2.64 11.19
C ILE A 177 -7.13 1.83 9.92
N LYS A 178 -7.86 0.71 9.99
CA LYS A 178 -8.26 -0.06 8.79
C LYS A 178 -8.98 0.78 7.72
N PRO A 179 -9.85 1.75 8.06
CA PRO A 179 -10.46 2.62 7.05
C PRO A 179 -9.45 3.43 6.24
N LEU A 180 -8.34 3.88 6.86
CA LEU A 180 -7.26 4.59 6.17
C LEU A 180 -6.47 3.66 5.25
N MET A 181 -6.12 2.45 5.71
CA MET A 181 -5.46 1.42 4.88
C MET A 181 -6.29 1.12 3.64
N ARG A 182 -7.60 0.91 3.82
CA ARG A 182 -8.55 0.69 2.73
C ARG A 182 -8.59 1.86 1.76
N ALA A 183 -8.66 3.09 2.26
CA ALA A 183 -8.70 4.30 1.43
C ALA A 183 -7.41 4.45 0.59
N ASN A 184 -6.26 4.12 1.15
CA ASN A 184 -4.99 4.13 0.43
C ASN A 184 -4.97 3.11 -0.72
N ILE A 185 -5.41 1.88 -0.48
CA ILE A 185 -5.53 0.83 -1.52
C ILE A 185 -6.49 1.29 -2.63
N VAL A 186 -7.66 1.82 -2.26
CA VAL A 186 -8.65 2.37 -3.20
C VAL A 186 -8.04 3.42 -4.10
N ARG A 187 -7.29 4.35 -3.52
CA ARG A 187 -6.61 5.44 -4.24
C ARG A 187 -5.55 4.92 -5.21
N LEU A 188 -4.65 4.05 -4.74
CA LEU A 188 -3.52 3.54 -5.52
C LEU A 188 -3.96 2.61 -6.67
N LEU A 189 -5.05 1.87 -6.48
CA LEU A 189 -5.59 0.98 -7.50
C LEU A 189 -6.73 1.61 -8.33
N HIS A 190 -6.97 2.93 -8.17
CA HIS A 190 -8.00 3.69 -8.90
C HIS A 190 -9.37 2.98 -8.93
N THR A 191 -9.76 2.40 -7.79
CA THR A 191 -11.00 1.62 -7.67
C THR A 191 -11.99 2.26 -6.69
N SER A 192 -13.11 1.63 -6.44
CA SER A 192 -14.12 2.11 -5.49
C SER A 192 -14.02 1.41 -4.14
N SER A 193 -14.48 2.11 -3.10
CA SER A 193 -14.43 1.57 -1.73
C SER A 193 -15.27 0.29 -1.55
N GLY A 194 -16.30 0.05 -2.36
CA GLY A 194 -17.08 -1.18 -2.34
C GLY A 194 -16.33 -2.41 -2.84
N ARG A 195 -15.19 -2.23 -3.52
CA ARG A 195 -14.39 -3.32 -4.10
C ARG A 195 -13.19 -3.72 -3.24
N VAL A 196 -12.94 -3.05 -2.12
CA VAL A 196 -11.79 -3.31 -1.24
C VAL A 196 -12.27 -3.58 0.17
N ASN A 197 -11.81 -4.68 0.75
CA ASN A 197 -12.03 -5.02 2.14
C ASN A 197 -10.71 -5.28 2.87
N VAL A 198 -10.59 -4.84 4.13
CA VAL A 198 -9.44 -5.08 4.99
C VAL A 198 -9.91 -5.71 6.30
N LYS A 199 -9.54 -6.96 6.50
CA LYS A 199 -9.71 -7.72 7.74
C LYS A 199 -8.38 -7.77 8.47
N ALA A 200 -8.43 -7.78 9.79
CA ALA A 200 -7.26 -8.02 10.63
C ALA A 200 -7.60 -9.02 11.72
N ARG A 201 -6.66 -9.91 12.00
CA ARG A 201 -6.78 -10.94 13.05
C ARG A 201 -5.43 -11.20 13.72
N THR A 202 -5.49 -11.81 14.88
CA THR A 202 -4.31 -12.39 15.53
C THR A 202 -4.06 -13.81 15.07
N HIS A 203 -2.90 -14.36 15.41
CA HIS A 203 -2.60 -15.81 15.30
C HIS A 203 -2.67 -16.51 16.65
N GLU A 204 -3.48 -15.98 17.59
CA GLU A 204 -3.82 -16.59 18.88
C GLU A 204 -2.60 -17.02 19.70
N LYS A 205 -1.48 -16.31 19.57
CA LYS A 205 -0.17 -16.61 20.19
C LYS A 205 0.45 -17.94 19.74
N VAL A 206 0.01 -18.48 18.61
CA VAL A 206 0.60 -19.65 17.95
C VAL A 206 1.60 -19.15 16.91
N ASP A 207 2.80 -19.67 16.85
CA ASP A 207 3.85 -19.34 15.90
C ASP A 207 4.49 -17.93 16.05
N ALA A 208 5.39 -17.59 15.11
CA ALA A 208 6.15 -16.35 15.12
C ALA A 208 5.26 -15.10 15.03
N VAL A 209 4.14 -15.15 14.28
CA VAL A 209 3.21 -14.04 14.15
C VAL A 209 2.39 -13.87 15.42
N GLY A 210 1.89 -14.98 15.99
CA GLY A 210 1.16 -14.99 17.25
C GLY A 210 2.02 -14.60 18.46
N GLU A 211 3.33 -14.82 18.40
CA GLU A 211 4.30 -14.36 19.40
C GLU A 211 4.71 -12.88 19.24
N GLY A 212 4.26 -12.21 18.17
CA GLY A 212 4.58 -10.81 17.88
C GLY A 212 5.97 -10.58 17.30
N ARG A 213 6.65 -11.62 16.82
CA ARG A 213 7.98 -11.57 16.18
C ARG A 213 7.89 -11.32 14.66
N ALA A 214 6.70 -11.43 14.09
CA ALA A 214 6.43 -11.19 12.68
C ALA A 214 5.01 -10.66 12.48
N MET A 215 4.76 -10.13 11.29
CA MET A 215 3.43 -9.86 10.75
C MET A 215 3.30 -10.52 9.38
N ALA A 216 2.09 -10.91 8.99
CA ALA A 216 1.83 -11.54 7.70
C ALA A 216 0.54 -10.99 7.07
N CYS A 217 0.44 -11.14 5.76
CA CYS A 217 -0.76 -10.74 5.03
C CYS A 217 -1.08 -11.74 3.92
N HIS A 218 -2.35 -12.05 3.77
CA HIS A 218 -2.89 -12.74 2.61
C HIS A 218 -3.84 -11.80 1.87
N VAL A 219 -3.75 -11.80 0.56
CA VAL A 219 -4.64 -11.03 -0.30
C VAL A 219 -5.19 -11.93 -1.40
N VAL A 220 -6.50 -11.81 -1.64
CA VAL A 220 -7.13 -12.35 -2.84
C VAL A 220 -7.61 -11.17 -3.68
N VAL A 221 -7.26 -11.17 -4.96
CA VAL A 221 -7.75 -10.19 -5.93
C VAL A 221 -8.56 -10.88 -7.01
N LEU A 222 -9.68 -10.27 -7.37
CA LEU A 222 -10.42 -10.55 -8.60
C LEU A 222 -10.18 -9.38 -9.55
N LEU A 223 -9.65 -9.67 -10.73
CA LEU A 223 -9.54 -8.71 -11.83
C LEU A 223 -10.65 -9.00 -12.83
N GLU A 224 -11.22 -7.97 -13.41
CA GLU A 224 -12.23 -8.05 -14.48
C GLU A 224 -11.76 -7.23 -15.69
N LYS A 225 -12.07 -7.67 -16.92
CA LYS A 225 -11.78 -6.90 -18.13
C LYS A 225 -12.46 -5.53 -18.07
N ASN A 226 -11.77 -4.53 -18.56
CA ASN A 226 -12.37 -3.22 -18.79
C ASN A 226 -13.53 -3.35 -19.78
N PRO A 227 -14.63 -2.57 -19.60
CA PRO A 227 -15.79 -2.60 -20.48
C PRO A 227 -15.44 -2.16 -21.91
#